data_ea9052170cba7b073fd885e6862c1e45
#
_entry.id   ea9052170cba7b073fd885e6862c1e45
#
_cell.length_a   1.000
_cell.length_b   1.000
_cell.length_c   1.000
_cell.angle_alpha   90.00
_cell.angle_beta   90.00
_cell.angle_gamma   90.00
#
_symmetry.space_group_name_H-M   'P 1'
#
loop_
_entity.id
_entity.type
_entity.pdbx_description
1 polymer ?
#
loop_
_entity_poly.entity_id
_entity_poly.type
_entity_poly.pdbx_seq_one_letter_code
_entity_poly.pdbx_strand_id
1 'polypeptide(L)'
;MHILIVSHSCATAVNQEIYVRIRQDTGWKVTLVVPDLWRDEFGNALRQDPCKGLEDSIIRCPVWKNGSIIFHVYRMGWQAFLRKLKPDVIYMNHEPYALATVQVCHANNRSIRVPFGFYSCQNINKKYPMPFSWLESLVYRSSSFALPITDRVAEVLTAKGFKGKQTVCALPLDPERYHPRLKETPPERFPFTQRAVIGYVGRLIEPKGLRTLAAALGEIRDLDWQMVLVGTGEFQPEFEQLLTKQGVRDRIFFAGYVPHDETPRWLASMTILVLPSETQPNWEEQFGRVLPEAMACGVAVVGSDSGEIPYLIRKGQGGLIFPQRQSHGLAAALRKLIIDAPLCGQLAANGRRWVEQEISLTAVAQQMISAFSNA
;
A
#
# COMPACT_ATOMS: atom_id res chain seq x y z
N MET A 1 3.06 13.78 -25.15
CA MET A 1 1.92 14.01 -24.23
C MET A 1 2.37 14.73 -22.98
N HIS A 2 1.52 15.58 -22.40
CA HIS A 2 1.78 16.27 -21.13
C HIS A 2 0.75 15.82 -20.09
N ILE A 3 1.20 15.20 -19.02
CA ILE A 3 0.35 14.71 -17.94
C ILE A 3 0.47 15.61 -16.71
N LEU A 4 -0.68 16.04 -16.21
CA LEU A 4 -0.78 16.68 -14.91
C LEU A 4 -1.18 15.64 -13.87
N ILE A 5 -0.36 15.48 -12.83
CA ILE A 5 -0.60 14.62 -11.69
C ILE A 5 -0.77 15.50 -10.45
N VAL A 6 -1.80 15.24 -9.66
CA VAL A 6 -2.02 15.92 -8.38
C VAL A 6 -2.03 14.86 -7.28
N SER A 7 -1.14 15.00 -6.28
CA SER A 7 -0.95 13.95 -5.28
C SER A 7 -0.44 14.51 -3.96
N HIS A 8 -1.15 14.22 -2.86
CA HIS A 8 -0.64 14.48 -1.52
C HIS A 8 0.38 13.42 -1.08
N SER A 9 0.24 12.18 -1.53
CA SER A 9 1.15 11.09 -1.18
C SER A 9 2.55 11.28 -1.78
N CYS A 10 2.67 12.02 -2.88
CA CYS A 10 3.95 12.42 -3.47
C CYS A 10 4.67 13.52 -2.68
N ALA A 11 4.16 13.90 -1.49
CA ALA A 11 4.99 14.55 -0.48
C ALA A 11 6.14 13.63 0.00
N THR A 12 6.17 12.35 -0.31
CA THR A 12 7.32 11.44 -0.11
C THR A 12 7.99 11.08 -1.44
N ALA A 13 9.34 11.12 -1.50
CA ALA A 13 10.11 10.89 -2.72
C ALA A 13 9.84 9.50 -3.32
N VAL A 14 9.70 8.48 -2.47
CA VAL A 14 9.39 7.11 -2.92
C VAL A 14 8.11 7.03 -3.77
N ASN A 15 7.10 7.85 -3.48
CA ASN A 15 5.86 7.88 -4.25
C ASN A 15 5.98 8.67 -5.56
N GLN A 16 7.11 9.35 -5.80
CA GLN A 16 7.39 10.06 -7.04
C GLN A 16 8.11 9.17 -8.07
N GLU A 17 8.78 8.10 -7.63
CA GLU A 17 9.61 7.21 -8.47
C GLU A 17 8.86 6.64 -9.67
N ILE A 18 7.57 6.31 -9.51
CA ILE A 18 6.73 5.82 -10.60
C ILE A 18 6.59 6.84 -11.75
N TYR A 19 6.53 8.13 -11.43
CA TYR A 19 6.40 9.19 -12.44
C TYR A 19 7.75 9.51 -13.10
N VAL A 20 8.88 9.32 -12.40
CA VAL A 20 10.21 9.31 -13.02
C VAL A 20 10.27 8.22 -14.07
N ARG A 21 9.83 7.01 -13.72
CA ARG A 21 9.84 5.87 -14.64
C ARG A 21 8.96 6.13 -15.86
N ILE A 22 7.74 6.63 -15.68
CA ILE A 22 6.86 7.00 -16.81
C ILE A 22 7.54 8.02 -17.72
N ARG A 23 8.18 9.05 -17.17
CA ARG A 23 8.92 10.07 -17.95
C ARG A 23 10.07 9.44 -18.73
N GLN A 24 10.83 8.54 -18.13
CA GLN A 24 11.96 7.85 -18.77
C GLN A 24 11.51 6.94 -19.92
N ASP A 25 10.45 6.15 -19.68
CA ASP A 25 9.98 5.17 -20.65
C ASP A 25 9.29 5.81 -21.87
N THR A 26 8.71 7.02 -21.71
CA THR A 26 7.85 7.61 -22.75
C THR A 26 8.39 8.92 -23.33
N GLY A 27 9.28 9.60 -22.62
CA GLY A 27 9.65 10.98 -22.92
C GLY A 27 8.53 12.01 -22.69
N TRP A 28 7.43 11.64 -22.03
CA TRP A 28 6.31 12.54 -21.79
C TRP A 28 6.68 13.65 -20.80
N LYS A 29 6.06 14.79 -20.99
CA LYS A 29 6.14 15.86 -20.01
C LYS A 29 5.24 15.51 -18.81
N VAL A 30 5.81 15.50 -17.62
CA VAL A 30 5.10 15.28 -16.37
C VAL A 30 5.12 16.59 -15.58
N THR A 31 3.96 17.02 -15.09
CA THR A 31 3.85 18.07 -14.07
C THR A 31 3.18 17.45 -12.85
N LEU A 32 3.86 17.50 -11.71
CA LEU A 32 3.40 16.94 -10.44
C LEU A 32 3.10 18.07 -9.44
N VAL A 33 1.83 18.23 -9.07
CA VAL A 33 1.41 19.17 -8.02
C VAL A 33 1.31 18.42 -6.69
N VAL A 34 2.06 18.90 -5.71
CA VAL A 34 2.14 18.32 -4.36
C VAL A 34 1.88 19.42 -3.31
N PRO A 35 1.46 19.06 -2.08
CA PRO A 35 1.47 19.99 -0.97
C PRO A 35 2.90 20.54 -0.73
N ASP A 36 3.01 21.83 -0.40
CA ASP A 36 4.29 22.43 0.02
C ASP A 36 4.80 21.85 1.34
N LEU A 37 3.86 21.44 2.20
CA LEU A 37 4.07 20.71 3.45
C LEU A 37 2.91 19.74 3.61
N TRP A 38 3.18 18.50 4.03
CA TRP A 38 2.14 17.55 4.39
C TRP A 38 2.37 17.01 5.81
N ARG A 39 1.31 16.88 6.58
CA ARG A 39 1.36 16.22 7.89
C ARG A 39 0.88 14.78 7.74
N ASP A 40 1.71 13.84 8.18
CA ASP A 40 1.31 12.44 8.22
C ASP A 40 0.29 12.15 9.35
N GLU A 41 -0.14 10.92 9.47
CA GLU A 41 -1.07 10.46 10.51
C GLU A 41 -0.51 10.57 11.94
N PHE A 42 0.81 10.72 12.08
CA PHE A 42 1.51 10.92 13.35
C PHE A 42 1.79 12.41 13.65
N GLY A 43 1.38 13.32 12.75
CA GLY A 43 1.61 14.75 12.86
C GLY A 43 2.98 15.23 12.40
N ASN A 44 3.84 14.33 11.89
CA ASN A 44 5.15 14.70 11.36
C ASN A 44 5.00 15.54 10.08
N ALA A 45 5.82 16.57 9.98
CA ALA A 45 5.85 17.42 8.80
C ALA A 45 6.70 16.79 7.70
N LEU A 46 6.08 16.40 6.60
CA LEU A 46 6.74 15.90 5.41
C LEU A 46 6.91 17.03 4.42
N ARG A 47 8.16 17.43 4.19
CA ARG A 47 8.55 18.34 3.11
C ARG A 47 9.64 17.66 2.33
N GLN A 48 9.32 17.27 1.12
CA GLN A 48 10.24 16.43 0.36
C GLN A 48 10.97 17.21 -0.72
N ASP A 49 12.20 16.79 -0.91
CA ASP A 49 12.95 17.15 -2.10
C ASP A 49 12.42 16.36 -3.31
N PRO A 50 12.48 16.95 -4.51
CA PRO A 50 12.13 16.23 -5.72
C PRO A 50 12.96 14.97 -5.87
N CYS A 51 12.34 13.87 -6.29
CA CYS A 51 13.07 12.71 -6.72
C CYS A 51 13.94 13.06 -7.94
N LYS A 52 15.14 12.48 -8.00
CA LYS A 52 16.04 12.69 -9.15
C LYS A 52 15.32 12.39 -10.46
N GLY A 53 15.30 13.38 -11.37
CA GLY A 53 14.58 13.30 -12.65
C GLY A 53 13.21 13.97 -12.67
N LEU A 54 12.74 14.57 -11.54
CA LEU A 54 11.51 15.37 -11.46
C LEU A 54 11.74 16.79 -10.92
N GLU A 55 12.98 17.24 -10.81
CA GLU A 55 13.35 18.52 -10.20
C GLU A 55 12.64 19.71 -10.86
N ASP A 56 12.47 19.65 -12.18
CA ASP A 56 11.81 20.66 -13.02
C ASP A 56 10.28 20.45 -13.16
N SER A 57 9.75 19.39 -12.59
CA SER A 57 8.40 18.90 -12.83
C SER A 57 7.46 19.09 -11.63
N ILE A 58 8.01 19.38 -10.45
CA ILE A 58 7.24 19.50 -9.21
C ILE A 58 6.80 20.92 -8.93
N ILE A 59 5.50 21.10 -8.72
CA ILE A 59 4.89 22.34 -8.26
C ILE A 59 4.39 22.13 -6.84
N ARG A 60 4.99 22.85 -5.89
CA ARG A 60 4.55 22.86 -4.49
C ARG A 60 3.42 23.87 -4.31
N CYS A 61 2.34 23.43 -3.71
CA CYS A 61 1.16 24.24 -3.50
C CYS A 61 0.71 24.20 -2.05
N PRO A 62 0.50 25.38 -1.41
CA PRO A 62 -0.10 25.43 -0.10
C PRO A 62 -1.47 24.74 -0.08
N VAL A 63 -1.76 24.01 0.99
CA VAL A 63 -3.05 23.34 1.19
C VAL A 63 -3.76 23.85 2.43
N TRP A 64 -5.08 23.91 2.35
CA TRP A 64 -5.93 24.10 3.52
C TRP A 64 -6.34 22.73 4.07
N LYS A 65 -6.56 22.59 5.38
CA LYS A 65 -6.82 21.28 6.05
C LYS A 65 -5.72 20.26 5.81
N ASN A 66 -4.46 20.70 5.94
CA ASN A 66 -3.27 19.87 5.82
C ASN A 66 -3.34 18.61 6.73
N GLY A 67 -2.94 17.46 6.22
CA GLY A 67 -3.02 16.16 6.90
C GLY A 67 -4.36 15.44 6.75
N SER A 68 -5.40 16.10 6.25
CA SER A 68 -6.69 15.46 6.01
C SER A 68 -6.79 14.97 4.56
N ILE A 69 -6.78 13.65 4.36
CA ILE A 69 -6.90 13.04 3.02
C ILE A 69 -8.21 13.44 2.35
N ILE A 70 -9.31 13.55 3.10
CA ILE A 70 -10.65 13.83 2.57
C ILE A 70 -10.88 15.32 2.36
N PHE A 71 -10.48 16.16 3.32
CA PHE A 71 -10.92 17.55 3.40
C PHE A 71 -9.90 18.57 2.90
N HIS A 72 -8.67 18.16 2.54
CA HIS A 72 -7.71 19.14 2.05
C HIS A 72 -8.08 19.66 0.68
N VAL A 73 -7.75 20.91 0.44
CA VAL A 73 -7.87 21.57 -0.87
C VAL A 73 -6.61 22.39 -1.15
N TYR A 74 -6.17 22.40 -2.39
CA TYR A 74 -5.01 23.15 -2.85
C TYR A 74 -5.35 24.63 -3.01
N ARG A 75 -4.54 25.51 -2.48
CA ARG A 75 -4.71 26.97 -2.59
C ARG A 75 -4.15 27.48 -3.93
N MET A 76 -4.83 27.11 -5.02
CA MET A 76 -4.42 27.41 -6.39
C MET A 76 -5.62 27.86 -7.21
N GLY A 77 -5.41 28.82 -8.09
CA GLY A 77 -6.40 29.21 -9.11
C GLY A 77 -6.43 28.21 -10.27
N TRP A 78 -7.04 27.04 -10.04
CA TRP A 78 -6.96 25.90 -10.94
C TRP A 78 -7.36 26.19 -12.38
N GLN A 79 -8.43 26.96 -12.64
CA GLN A 79 -8.84 27.26 -14.01
C GLN A 79 -7.78 28.03 -14.79
N ALA A 80 -7.20 29.08 -14.19
CA ALA A 80 -6.11 29.86 -14.80
C ALA A 80 -4.86 28.98 -14.98
N PHE A 81 -4.51 28.18 -13.98
CA PHE A 81 -3.40 27.26 -14.02
C PHE A 81 -3.56 26.24 -15.17
N LEU A 82 -4.71 25.57 -15.28
CA LEU A 82 -4.98 24.59 -16.34
C LEU A 82 -4.93 25.20 -17.74
N ARG A 83 -5.52 26.42 -17.93
CA ARG A 83 -5.43 27.13 -19.22
C ARG A 83 -3.98 27.49 -19.62
N LYS A 84 -3.12 27.79 -18.65
CA LYS A 84 -1.70 28.08 -18.88
C LYS A 84 -0.90 26.80 -19.13
N LEU A 85 -1.13 25.75 -18.33
CA LEU A 85 -0.39 24.50 -18.39
C LEU A 85 -0.71 23.68 -19.62
N LYS A 86 -2.00 23.63 -20.01
CA LYS A 86 -2.56 22.86 -21.15
C LYS A 86 -2.10 21.40 -21.14
N PRO A 87 -2.38 20.64 -20.07
CA PRO A 87 -2.07 19.21 -20.05
C PRO A 87 -2.99 18.47 -21.02
N ASP A 88 -2.54 17.34 -21.54
CA ASP A 88 -3.35 16.43 -22.36
C ASP A 88 -4.24 15.53 -21.50
N VAL A 89 -3.77 15.16 -20.29
CA VAL A 89 -4.46 14.28 -19.33
C VAL A 89 -4.25 14.81 -17.92
N ILE A 90 -5.28 14.71 -17.07
CA ILE A 90 -5.22 15.00 -15.64
C ILE A 90 -5.46 13.72 -14.85
N TYR A 91 -4.55 13.39 -13.94
CA TYR A 91 -4.66 12.27 -13.02
C TYR A 91 -4.61 12.74 -11.57
N MET A 92 -5.67 12.43 -10.82
CA MET A 92 -5.75 12.66 -9.39
C MET A 92 -5.32 11.40 -8.64
N ASN A 93 -4.16 11.41 -8.03
CA ASN A 93 -3.75 10.35 -7.12
C ASN A 93 -4.41 10.53 -5.74
N HIS A 94 -5.74 10.58 -5.77
CA HIS A 94 -6.66 10.81 -4.65
C HIS A 94 -7.96 10.07 -4.91
N GLU A 95 -8.67 9.75 -3.82
CA GLU A 95 -10.00 9.16 -3.89
C GLU A 95 -11.02 10.12 -4.55
N PRO A 96 -12.03 9.60 -5.26
CA PRO A 96 -13.03 10.41 -5.97
C PRO A 96 -13.86 11.31 -5.06
N TYR A 97 -14.08 10.92 -3.80
CA TYR A 97 -14.83 11.70 -2.80
C TYR A 97 -13.98 12.76 -2.08
N ALA A 98 -12.66 12.81 -2.31
CA ALA A 98 -11.79 13.82 -1.71
C ALA A 98 -12.04 15.21 -2.30
N LEU A 99 -12.07 16.25 -1.44
CA LEU A 99 -12.34 17.62 -1.90
C LEU A 99 -11.29 18.11 -2.91
N ALA A 100 -10.04 17.68 -2.79
CA ALA A 100 -8.99 17.98 -3.78
C ALA A 100 -9.36 17.45 -5.17
N THR A 101 -9.91 16.23 -5.26
CA THR A 101 -10.35 15.64 -6.54
C THR A 101 -11.52 16.43 -7.13
N VAL A 102 -12.52 16.74 -6.30
CA VAL A 102 -13.69 17.56 -6.72
C VAL A 102 -13.24 18.92 -7.21
N GLN A 103 -12.32 19.59 -6.54
CA GLN A 103 -11.81 20.91 -6.88
C GLN A 103 -11.18 20.92 -8.29
N VAL A 104 -10.29 19.98 -8.58
CA VAL A 104 -9.59 19.92 -9.87
C VAL A 104 -10.53 19.44 -10.97
N CYS A 105 -11.40 18.47 -10.69
CA CYS A 105 -12.43 18.00 -11.60
C CYS A 105 -13.37 19.15 -12.03
N HIS A 106 -13.87 19.94 -11.07
CA HIS A 106 -14.70 21.11 -11.36
C HIS A 106 -13.98 22.15 -12.21
N ALA A 107 -12.69 22.43 -11.90
CA ALA A 107 -11.90 23.39 -12.67
C ALA A 107 -11.65 22.89 -14.11
N ASN A 108 -11.37 21.60 -14.31
CA ASN A 108 -11.24 20.99 -15.64
C ASN A 108 -12.52 21.15 -16.46
N ASN A 109 -13.68 20.82 -15.89
CA ASN A 109 -14.99 20.94 -16.54
C ASN A 109 -15.34 22.37 -16.95
N ARG A 110 -14.84 23.36 -16.21
CA ARG A 110 -15.07 24.79 -16.43
C ARG A 110 -13.98 25.48 -17.28
N SER A 111 -12.94 24.76 -17.70
CA SER A 111 -11.80 25.39 -18.42
C SER A 111 -11.40 24.64 -19.70
N ILE A 112 -10.65 23.55 -19.58
CA ILE A 112 -10.01 22.90 -20.73
C ILE A 112 -10.65 21.59 -21.18
N ARG A 113 -11.37 20.90 -20.27
CA ARG A 113 -12.14 19.67 -20.52
C ARG A 113 -11.33 18.52 -21.14
N VAL A 114 -10.10 18.33 -20.64
CA VAL A 114 -9.27 17.19 -21.04
C VAL A 114 -9.68 15.92 -20.29
N PRO A 115 -9.26 14.72 -20.76
CA PRO A 115 -9.43 13.47 -20.04
C PRO A 115 -9.00 13.59 -18.58
N PHE A 116 -9.85 13.12 -17.67
CA PHE A 116 -9.67 13.22 -16.23
C PHE A 116 -9.85 11.84 -15.60
N GLY A 117 -8.91 11.47 -14.73
CA GLY A 117 -8.98 10.20 -14.03
C GLY A 117 -8.56 10.32 -12.57
N PHE A 118 -8.84 9.27 -11.79
CA PHE A 118 -8.57 9.24 -10.37
C PHE A 118 -8.06 7.86 -9.90
N TYR A 119 -7.43 7.87 -8.74
CA TYR A 119 -7.00 6.69 -7.98
C TYR A 119 -8.09 6.25 -7.02
N SER A 120 -8.20 4.94 -6.74
CA SER A 120 -9.00 4.44 -5.63
C SER A 120 -8.40 3.20 -4.98
N CYS A 121 -8.46 3.16 -3.63
CA CYS A 121 -8.16 2.01 -2.80
C CYS A 121 -9.36 1.57 -1.93
N GLN A 122 -10.55 2.14 -2.15
CA GLN A 122 -11.73 1.84 -1.36
C GLN A 122 -12.35 0.50 -1.77
N ASN A 123 -12.07 -0.55 -1.00
CA ASN A 123 -12.53 -1.91 -1.22
C ASN A 123 -13.89 -2.24 -0.56
N ILE A 124 -14.42 -1.32 0.25
CA ILE A 124 -15.75 -1.44 0.86
C ILE A 124 -16.74 -0.53 0.11
N ASN A 125 -17.88 -1.05 -0.29
CA ASN A 125 -18.95 -0.25 -0.90
C ASN A 125 -19.65 0.62 0.16
N LYS A 126 -18.95 1.67 0.63
CA LYS A 126 -19.46 2.62 1.63
C LYS A 126 -20.44 3.60 0.98
N LYS A 127 -21.61 3.76 1.60
CA LYS A 127 -22.54 4.86 1.26
C LYS A 127 -22.13 6.10 2.07
N TYR A 128 -21.67 7.12 1.38
CA TYR A 128 -21.34 8.39 2.02
C TYR A 128 -22.58 9.27 2.21
N PRO A 129 -22.69 10.02 3.33
CA PRO A 129 -23.77 10.98 3.50
C PRO A 129 -23.62 12.16 2.53
N MET A 130 -24.71 12.90 2.31
CA MET A 130 -24.67 14.19 1.60
C MET A 130 -23.76 15.18 2.37
N PRO A 131 -22.96 16.00 1.69
CA PRO A 131 -22.84 16.16 0.24
C PRO A 131 -21.86 15.22 -0.45
N PHE A 132 -21.14 14.35 0.30
CA PHE A 132 -20.02 13.54 -0.24
C PHE A 132 -20.47 12.54 -1.31
N SER A 133 -21.64 11.91 -1.16
CA SER A 133 -22.19 11.02 -2.19
C SER A 133 -22.49 11.75 -3.51
N TRP A 134 -22.95 13.00 -3.43
CA TRP A 134 -23.16 13.84 -4.60
C TRP A 134 -21.85 14.26 -5.26
N LEU A 135 -20.85 14.67 -4.46
CA LEU A 135 -19.52 15.04 -4.93
C LEU A 135 -18.80 13.86 -5.61
N GLU A 136 -18.88 12.67 -5.02
CA GLU A 136 -18.36 11.43 -5.61
C GLU A 136 -19.03 11.14 -6.96
N SER A 137 -20.37 11.25 -7.05
CA SER A 137 -21.12 11.05 -8.28
C SER A 137 -20.79 12.09 -9.36
N LEU A 138 -20.45 13.32 -8.96
CA LEU A 138 -19.99 14.38 -9.87
C LEU A 138 -18.66 13.98 -10.52
N VAL A 139 -17.70 13.53 -9.70
CA VAL A 139 -16.39 13.06 -10.17
C VAL A 139 -16.57 11.87 -11.11
N TYR A 140 -17.38 10.88 -10.75
CA TYR A 140 -17.63 9.70 -11.60
C TYR A 140 -18.15 10.06 -12.99
N ARG A 141 -19.10 10.99 -13.07
CA ARG A 141 -19.67 11.44 -14.37
C ARG A 141 -18.69 12.25 -15.21
N SER A 142 -17.69 12.86 -14.58
CA SER A 142 -16.72 13.74 -15.24
C SER A 142 -15.39 13.04 -15.55
N SER A 143 -15.21 11.81 -15.09
CA SER A 143 -13.96 11.06 -15.26
C SER A 143 -14.08 10.07 -16.40
N SER A 144 -13.06 10.04 -17.26
CA SER A 144 -12.95 9.08 -18.38
C SER A 144 -12.29 7.77 -17.96
N PHE A 145 -11.43 7.80 -16.92
CA PHE A 145 -10.74 6.61 -16.44
C PHE A 145 -10.53 6.60 -14.92
N ALA A 146 -10.25 5.41 -14.36
CA ALA A 146 -9.85 5.22 -12.97
C ALA A 146 -8.74 4.18 -12.87
N LEU A 147 -7.87 4.34 -11.86
CA LEU A 147 -6.82 3.40 -11.50
C LEU A 147 -7.13 2.79 -10.11
N PRO A 148 -8.02 1.78 -10.03
CA PRO A 148 -8.22 1.01 -8.82
C PRO A 148 -7.01 0.14 -8.51
N ILE A 149 -6.71 -0.08 -7.21
CA ILE A 149 -5.51 -0.87 -6.82
C ILE A 149 -5.70 -2.38 -6.91
N THR A 150 -6.96 -2.86 -6.94
CA THR A 150 -7.30 -4.28 -7.05
C THR A 150 -8.57 -4.47 -7.89
N ASP A 151 -8.82 -5.72 -8.32
CA ASP A 151 -10.05 -6.08 -9.03
C ASP A 151 -11.30 -5.79 -8.18
N ARG A 152 -11.26 -6.03 -6.88
CA ARG A 152 -12.37 -5.73 -5.95
C ARG A 152 -12.67 -4.23 -5.84
N VAL A 153 -11.64 -3.39 -5.83
CA VAL A 153 -11.83 -1.93 -5.86
C VAL A 153 -12.51 -1.51 -7.18
N ALA A 154 -12.13 -2.12 -8.31
CA ALA A 154 -12.78 -1.87 -9.60
C ALA A 154 -14.27 -2.27 -9.58
N GLU A 155 -14.61 -3.40 -8.96
CA GLU A 155 -16.01 -3.84 -8.76
C GLU A 155 -16.79 -2.84 -7.89
N VAL A 156 -16.17 -2.34 -6.81
CA VAL A 156 -16.80 -1.31 -5.95
C VAL A 156 -17.08 -0.03 -6.73
N LEU A 157 -16.13 0.45 -7.53
CA LEU A 157 -16.35 1.63 -8.39
C LEU A 157 -17.49 1.42 -9.36
N THR A 158 -17.56 0.25 -10.00
CA THR A 158 -18.66 -0.13 -10.92
C THR A 158 -20.01 -0.16 -10.18
N ALA A 159 -20.08 -0.80 -9.02
CA ALA A 159 -21.28 -0.88 -8.19
C ALA A 159 -21.74 0.48 -7.69
N LYS A 160 -20.83 1.46 -7.52
CA LYS A 160 -21.13 2.85 -7.16
C LYS A 160 -21.50 3.71 -8.37
N GLY A 161 -21.50 3.15 -9.59
CA GLY A 161 -21.96 3.80 -10.82
C GLY A 161 -20.87 4.48 -11.65
N PHE A 162 -19.59 4.21 -11.42
CA PHE A 162 -18.54 4.64 -12.34
C PHE A 162 -18.63 3.87 -13.67
N LYS A 163 -18.58 4.60 -14.79
CA LYS A 163 -18.74 4.05 -16.15
C LYS A 163 -17.52 4.25 -17.05
N GLY A 164 -16.49 4.93 -16.57
CA GLY A 164 -15.25 5.14 -17.31
C GLY A 164 -14.41 3.87 -17.41
N LYS A 165 -13.32 3.95 -18.17
CA LYS A 165 -12.35 2.85 -18.27
C LYS A 165 -11.68 2.59 -16.91
N GLN A 166 -11.44 1.33 -16.59
CA GLN A 166 -10.73 0.95 -15.36
C GLN A 166 -9.50 0.13 -15.73
N THR A 167 -8.35 0.54 -15.22
CA THR A 167 -7.10 -0.23 -15.31
C THR A 167 -6.63 -0.50 -13.90
N VAL A 168 -6.59 -1.76 -13.49
CA VAL A 168 -6.10 -2.14 -12.18
C VAL A 168 -4.59 -1.85 -12.13
N CYS A 169 -4.21 -0.95 -11.23
CA CYS A 169 -2.82 -0.57 -11.00
C CYS A 169 -2.52 -0.74 -9.52
N ALA A 170 -1.83 -1.81 -9.16
CA ALA A 170 -1.41 -2.04 -7.78
C ALA A 170 -0.45 -0.95 -7.29
N LEU A 171 -0.23 -0.88 -5.98
CA LEU A 171 0.79 0.01 -5.42
C LEU A 171 2.18 -0.45 -5.90
N PRO A 172 2.95 0.40 -6.60
CA PRO A 172 4.23 0.00 -7.16
C PRO A 172 5.26 -0.30 -6.07
N LEU A 173 6.11 -1.27 -6.32
CA LEU A 173 7.22 -1.65 -5.47
C LEU A 173 8.52 -1.66 -6.25
N ASP A 174 9.61 -1.20 -5.63
CA ASP A 174 10.96 -1.35 -6.18
C ASP A 174 11.57 -2.68 -5.74
N PRO A 175 11.70 -3.69 -6.63
CA PRO A 175 12.26 -4.99 -6.29
C PRO A 175 13.77 -4.97 -6.07
N GLU A 176 14.47 -3.87 -6.38
CA GLU A 176 15.87 -3.69 -6.03
C GLU A 176 16.04 -3.18 -4.60
N ARG A 177 15.10 -2.37 -4.11
CA ARG A 177 15.03 -1.95 -2.71
C ARG A 177 14.61 -3.09 -1.79
N TYR A 178 13.64 -3.91 -2.22
CA TYR A 178 13.16 -5.09 -1.51
C TYR A 178 13.72 -6.35 -2.19
N HIS A 179 14.84 -6.86 -1.68
CA HIS A 179 15.57 -7.92 -2.37
C HIS A 179 16.08 -9.01 -1.40
N PRO A 180 16.03 -10.31 -1.77
CA PRO A 180 16.48 -11.40 -0.91
C PRO A 180 17.96 -11.29 -0.47
N ARG A 181 18.82 -10.67 -1.28
CA ARG A 181 20.24 -10.44 -0.94
C ARG A 181 20.44 -9.64 0.36
N LEU A 182 19.47 -8.86 0.78
CA LEU A 182 19.52 -8.11 2.05
C LEU A 182 19.59 -9.02 3.27
N LYS A 183 19.25 -10.31 3.13
CA LYS A 183 19.41 -11.32 4.17
C LYS A 183 20.90 -11.51 4.57
N GLU A 184 21.83 -11.24 3.67
CA GLU A 184 23.29 -11.32 3.93
C GLU A 184 23.77 -10.19 4.85
N THR A 185 23.00 -9.11 4.96
CA THR A 185 23.30 -7.95 5.79
C THR A 185 22.12 -7.61 6.70
N PRO A 186 21.77 -8.48 7.66
CA PRO A 186 20.64 -8.24 8.56
C PRO A 186 20.86 -6.95 9.37
N PRO A 187 19.79 -6.37 9.95
CA PRO A 187 19.95 -5.25 10.87
C PRO A 187 20.85 -5.64 12.06
N GLU A 188 21.69 -4.73 12.54
CA GLU A 188 22.62 -5.00 13.68
C GLU A 188 21.87 -5.51 14.93
N ARG A 189 20.66 -5.03 15.16
CA ARG A 189 19.81 -5.46 16.29
C ARG A 189 19.04 -6.74 16.03
N PHE A 190 19.21 -7.40 14.85
CA PHE A 190 18.49 -8.63 14.53
C PHE A 190 19.08 -9.81 15.31
N PRO A 191 18.34 -10.44 16.25
CA PRO A 191 18.93 -11.34 17.23
C PRO A 191 19.05 -12.79 16.78
N PHE A 192 18.57 -13.14 15.56
CA PHE A 192 18.34 -14.53 15.17
C PHE A 192 19.24 -14.97 14.00
N THR A 193 19.84 -16.16 14.08
CA THR A 193 20.80 -16.62 13.07
C THR A 193 20.49 -17.97 12.41
N GLN A 194 19.69 -18.86 13.01
CA GLN A 194 19.61 -20.27 12.54
C GLN A 194 18.24 -20.94 12.65
N ARG A 195 17.15 -20.24 12.95
CA ARG A 195 15.82 -20.82 13.15
C ARG A 195 14.82 -20.27 12.14
N ALA A 196 13.66 -20.90 12.01
CA ALA A 196 12.56 -20.31 11.29
C ALA A 196 12.16 -18.99 11.97
N VAL A 197 12.30 -17.86 11.27
CA VAL A 197 11.95 -16.55 11.77
C VAL A 197 10.55 -16.17 11.23
N ILE A 198 9.59 -16.12 12.14
CA ILE A 198 8.27 -15.57 11.86
C ILE A 198 8.38 -14.05 12.01
N GLY A 199 7.86 -13.28 11.06
CA GLY A 199 7.86 -11.83 11.10
C GLY A 199 6.46 -11.25 11.14
N TYR A 200 6.34 -10.11 11.79
CA TYR A 200 5.20 -9.22 11.70
C TYR A 200 5.72 -7.80 11.51
N VAL A 201 5.16 -7.07 10.55
CA VAL A 201 5.50 -5.66 10.31
C VAL A 201 4.21 -4.86 10.18
N GLY A 202 4.01 -3.91 11.09
CA GLY A 202 2.82 -3.06 11.09
C GLY A 202 2.49 -2.45 12.45
N ARG A 203 1.43 -1.66 12.49
CA ARG A 203 0.94 -1.08 13.75
C ARG A 203 0.42 -2.16 14.69
N LEU A 204 0.72 -2.03 15.98
CA LEU A 204 0.22 -2.94 17.01
C LEU A 204 -1.12 -2.43 17.54
N ILE A 205 -2.18 -2.67 16.78
CA ILE A 205 -3.56 -2.24 17.06
C ILE A 205 -4.54 -3.40 16.91
N GLU A 206 -5.70 -3.31 17.56
CA GLU A 206 -6.73 -4.36 17.60
C GLU A 206 -7.06 -4.99 16.22
N PRO A 207 -7.37 -4.20 15.15
CA PRO A 207 -7.75 -4.76 13.85
C PRO A 207 -6.66 -5.58 13.17
N LYS A 208 -5.44 -5.56 13.68
CA LYS A 208 -4.32 -6.34 13.10
C LYS A 208 -4.25 -7.79 13.60
N GLY A 209 -5.23 -8.25 14.39
CA GLY A 209 -5.42 -9.67 14.74
C GLY A 209 -4.33 -10.25 15.64
N LEU A 210 -3.71 -9.42 16.48
CA LEU A 210 -2.60 -9.85 17.36
C LEU A 210 -3.07 -10.85 18.43
N ARG A 211 -4.33 -10.84 18.84
CA ARG A 211 -4.90 -11.88 19.75
C ARG A 211 -4.89 -13.25 19.08
N THR A 212 -5.35 -13.32 17.84
CA THR A 212 -5.32 -14.54 17.02
C THR A 212 -3.89 -15.04 16.81
N LEU A 213 -2.94 -14.10 16.57
CA LEU A 213 -1.53 -14.41 16.44
C LEU A 213 -0.94 -15.02 17.74
N ALA A 214 -1.17 -14.37 18.88
CA ALA A 214 -0.65 -14.88 20.17
C ALA A 214 -1.16 -16.32 20.45
N ALA A 215 -2.44 -16.57 20.25
CA ALA A 215 -3.01 -17.91 20.45
C ALA A 215 -2.39 -18.95 19.49
N ALA A 216 -2.23 -18.60 18.20
CA ALA A 216 -1.62 -19.50 17.21
C ALA A 216 -0.16 -19.82 17.53
N LEU A 217 0.62 -18.85 17.99
CA LEU A 217 2.01 -19.07 18.42
C LEU A 217 2.10 -20.05 19.60
N GLY A 218 1.16 -19.98 20.54
CA GLY A 218 1.04 -20.96 21.63
C GLY A 218 0.77 -22.38 21.14
N GLU A 219 -0.02 -22.56 20.07
CA GLU A 219 -0.34 -23.86 19.49
C GLU A 219 0.84 -24.53 18.75
N ILE A 220 1.87 -23.75 18.38
CA ILE A 220 3.08 -24.24 17.71
C ILE A 220 4.35 -24.16 18.59
N ARG A 221 4.19 -24.03 19.91
CA ARG A 221 5.32 -23.93 20.86
C ARG A 221 6.24 -25.15 20.87
N ASP A 222 5.79 -26.28 20.36
CA ASP A 222 6.56 -27.52 20.18
C ASP A 222 7.58 -27.45 19.03
N LEU A 223 7.46 -26.46 18.13
CA LEU A 223 8.36 -26.27 17.00
C LEU A 223 9.51 -25.32 17.34
N ASP A 224 10.59 -25.39 16.56
CA ASP A 224 11.74 -24.50 16.68
C ASP A 224 11.58 -23.26 15.77
N TRP A 225 11.08 -22.18 16.36
CA TRP A 225 10.89 -20.88 15.71
C TRP A 225 11.21 -19.74 16.67
N GLN A 226 11.45 -18.58 16.09
CA GLN A 226 11.54 -17.29 16.77
C GLN A 226 10.73 -16.27 15.99
N MET A 227 10.37 -15.16 16.64
CA MET A 227 9.57 -14.13 15.97
C MET A 227 10.19 -12.74 16.15
N VAL A 228 10.18 -11.97 15.08
CA VAL A 228 10.48 -10.53 15.08
C VAL A 228 9.21 -9.72 14.83
N LEU A 229 9.02 -8.70 15.63
CA LEU A 229 7.91 -7.77 15.55
C LEU A 229 8.45 -6.37 15.26
N VAL A 230 8.11 -5.83 14.09
CA VAL A 230 8.49 -4.49 13.64
C VAL A 230 7.25 -3.60 13.69
N GLY A 231 7.32 -2.54 14.49
CA GLY A 231 6.24 -1.58 14.68
C GLY A 231 5.91 -1.33 16.14
N THR A 232 5.00 -0.38 16.36
CA THR A 232 4.51 0.03 17.68
C THR A 232 2.99 0.23 17.66
N GLY A 233 2.37 0.32 18.82
CA GLY A 233 0.94 0.62 18.95
C GLY A 233 0.40 0.33 20.34
N GLU A 234 -0.81 0.84 20.61
CA GLU A 234 -1.45 0.74 21.92
C GLU A 234 -1.74 -0.69 22.38
N PHE A 235 -1.82 -1.64 21.45
CA PHE A 235 -2.09 -3.04 21.76
C PHE A 235 -0.84 -3.81 22.26
N GLN A 236 0.37 -3.24 22.18
CA GLN A 236 1.59 -3.94 22.56
C GLN A 236 1.58 -4.50 23.99
N PRO A 237 1.20 -3.75 25.03
CA PRO A 237 1.22 -4.27 26.41
C PRO A 237 0.31 -5.48 26.59
N GLU A 238 -0.86 -5.47 25.98
CA GLU A 238 -1.78 -6.61 26.04
C GLU A 238 -1.26 -7.80 25.25
N PHE A 239 -0.67 -7.56 24.07
CA PHE A 239 -0.06 -8.60 23.26
C PHE A 239 1.06 -9.32 24.02
N GLU A 240 1.92 -8.59 24.75
CA GLU A 240 2.97 -9.18 25.60
C GLU A 240 2.41 -10.05 26.72
N GLN A 241 1.30 -9.63 27.36
CA GLN A 241 0.61 -10.43 28.36
C GLN A 241 0.05 -11.73 27.76
N LEU A 242 -0.56 -11.65 26.57
CA LEU A 242 -1.07 -12.82 25.84
C LEU A 242 0.07 -13.80 25.51
N LEU A 243 1.20 -13.33 25.00
CA LEU A 243 2.36 -14.15 24.70
C LEU A 243 2.94 -14.83 25.94
N THR A 244 2.98 -14.12 27.07
CA THR A 244 3.40 -14.69 28.37
C THR A 244 2.43 -15.81 28.81
N LYS A 245 1.13 -15.57 28.69
CA LYS A 245 0.10 -16.60 28.98
C LYS A 245 0.23 -17.83 28.09
N GLN A 246 0.64 -17.66 26.85
CA GLN A 246 0.91 -18.77 25.92
C GLN A 246 2.27 -19.45 26.13
N GLY A 247 3.13 -18.91 27.01
CA GLY A 247 4.47 -19.46 27.30
C GLY A 247 5.47 -19.30 26.16
N VAL A 248 5.34 -18.26 25.35
CA VAL A 248 6.20 -18.03 24.17
C VAL A 248 6.82 -16.63 24.11
N ARG A 249 6.66 -15.80 25.17
CA ARG A 249 7.16 -14.41 25.19
C ARG A 249 8.66 -14.29 24.97
N ASP A 250 9.43 -15.24 25.47
CA ASP A 250 10.89 -15.30 25.36
C ASP A 250 11.40 -15.57 23.94
N ARG A 251 10.54 -16.05 23.05
CA ARG A 251 10.84 -16.26 21.62
C ARG A 251 10.61 -15.04 20.75
N ILE A 252 10.08 -13.94 21.32
CA ILE A 252 9.62 -12.76 20.57
C ILE A 252 10.55 -11.58 20.79
N PHE A 253 11.11 -11.06 19.72
CA PHE A 253 11.88 -9.82 19.73
C PHE A 253 11.03 -8.65 19.20
N PHE A 254 10.88 -7.61 20.00
CA PHE A 254 10.20 -6.37 19.62
C PHE A 254 11.24 -5.37 19.12
N ALA A 255 11.29 -5.15 17.81
CA ALA A 255 12.18 -4.19 17.18
C ALA A 255 11.76 -2.73 17.40
N GLY A 256 10.47 -2.53 17.76
CA GLY A 256 9.90 -1.20 17.88
C GLY A 256 9.69 -0.52 16.53
N TYR A 257 9.65 0.80 16.52
CA TYR A 257 9.60 1.57 15.28
C TYR A 257 10.89 1.40 14.48
N VAL A 258 10.74 1.11 13.21
CA VAL A 258 11.83 1.00 12.23
C VAL A 258 11.55 1.97 11.08
N PRO A 259 12.51 2.81 10.67
CA PRO A 259 12.39 3.65 9.50
C PRO A 259 12.06 2.84 8.24
N HIS A 260 11.31 3.45 7.31
CA HIS A 260 10.84 2.75 6.12
C HIS A 260 11.97 2.25 5.20
N ASP A 261 13.09 2.97 5.15
CA ASP A 261 14.29 2.60 4.40
C ASP A 261 15.06 1.42 4.99
N GLU A 262 14.92 1.16 6.29
CA GLU A 262 15.48 -0.01 6.97
C GLU A 262 14.58 -1.25 6.93
N THR A 263 13.27 -1.06 6.73
CA THR A 263 12.27 -2.15 6.73
C THR A 263 12.61 -3.30 5.78
N PRO A 264 13.18 -3.09 4.57
CA PRO A 264 13.54 -4.17 3.67
C PRO A 264 14.55 -5.17 4.26
N ARG A 265 15.51 -4.69 5.05
CA ARG A 265 16.52 -5.57 5.71
C ARG A 265 15.88 -6.45 6.79
N TRP A 266 14.90 -5.91 7.54
CA TRP A 266 14.13 -6.68 8.50
C TRP A 266 13.29 -7.76 7.81
N LEU A 267 12.57 -7.38 6.74
CA LEU A 267 11.77 -8.33 5.97
C LEU A 267 12.63 -9.45 5.37
N ALA A 268 13.74 -9.12 4.71
CA ALA A 268 14.63 -10.12 4.10
C ALA A 268 15.23 -11.11 5.12
N SER A 269 15.29 -10.73 6.40
CA SER A 269 15.80 -11.58 7.48
C SER A 269 14.74 -12.54 8.04
N MET A 270 13.48 -12.47 7.58
CA MET A 270 12.40 -13.36 7.97
C MET A 270 12.32 -14.61 7.08
N THR A 271 11.72 -15.68 7.59
CA THR A 271 11.38 -16.88 6.82
C THR A 271 9.93 -16.83 6.36
N ILE A 272 9.03 -16.37 7.24
CA ILE A 272 7.59 -16.29 7.03
C ILE A 272 7.12 -14.94 7.56
N LEU A 273 6.38 -14.17 6.75
CA LEU A 273 5.67 -12.98 7.25
C LEU A 273 4.21 -13.33 7.54
N VAL A 274 3.69 -12.86 8.66
CA VAL A 274 2.28 -13.03 9.06
C VAL A 274 1.54 -11.70 9.02
N LEU A 275 0.39 -11.67 8.34
CA LEU A 275 -0.55 -10.54 8.37
C LEU A 275 -1.94 -11.03 8.78
N PRO A 276 -2.24 -11.11 10.09
CA PRO A 276 -3.45 -11.72 10.61
C PRO A 276 -4.61 -10.75 10.77
N SER A 277 -4.68 -9.67 9.97
CA SER A 277 -5.69 -8.62 10.07
C SER A 277 -7.12 -9.16 10.14
N GLU A 278 -7.98 -8.50 10.90
CA GLU A 278 -9.37 -8.90 11.13
C GLU A 278 -10.34 -7.81 10.66
N THR A 279 -11.32 -8.18 9.86
CA THR A 279 -12.36 -7.27 9.40
C THR A 279 -13.20 -6.76 10.56
N GLN A 280 -13.38 -5.44 10.61
CA GLN A 280 -14.23 -4.71 11.54
C GLN A 280 -15.44 -4.12 10.77
N PRO A 281 -16.51 -3.67 11.42
CA PRO A 281 -17.71 -3.16 10.73
C PRO A 281 -17.44 -2.08 9.69
N ASN A 282 -16.41 -1.24 9.90
CA ASN A 282 -16.07 -0.12 9.02
C ASN A 282 -14.63 -0.15 8.50
N TRP A 283 -13.92 -1.25 8.71
CA TRP A 283 -12.52 -1.41 8.33
C TRP A 283 -12.19 -2.83 7.92
N GLU A 284 -11.45 -2.98 6.86
CA GLU A 284 -10.77 -4.20 6.46
C GLU A 284 -9.43 -3.84 5.82
N GLU A 285 -8.55 -4.81 5.64
CA GLU A 285 -7.26 -4.56 5.00
C GLU A 285 -7.46 -4.08 3.56
N GLN A 286 -7.05 -2.85 3.26
CA GLN A 286 -7.27 -2.25 1.95
C GLN A 286 -6.33 -2.77 0.88
N PHE A 287 -5.09 -3.12 1.25
CA PHE A 287 -4.12 -3.69 0.35
C PHE A 287 -3.19 -4.68 1.06
N GLY A 288 -2.70 -4.34 2.26
CA GLY A 288 -1.72 -5.18 2.96
C GLY A 288 -0.33 -5.08 2.32
N ARG A 289 0.15 -3.86 2.10
CA ARG A 289 1.41 -3.55 1.39
C ARG A 289 2.61 -4.38 1.85
N VAL A 290 2.67 -4.74 3.12
CA VAL A 290 3.75 -5.56 3.67
C VAL A 290 3.85 -6.97 3.06
N LEU A 291 2.74 -7.51 2.52
CA LEU A 291 2.75 -8.82 1.85
C LEU A 291 3.61 -8.79 0.57
N PRO A 292 3.36 -7.92 -0.41
CA PRO A 292 4.23 -7.83 -1.58
C PRO A 292 5.65 -7.38 -1.22
N GLU A 293 5.85 -6.56 -0.19
CA GLU A 293 7.18 -6.17 0.30
C GLU A 293 7.96 -7.40 0.81
N ALA A 294 7.33 -8.29 1.56
CA ALA A 294 7.91 -9.55 2.02
C ALA A 294 8.17 -10.52 0.86
N MET A 295 7.19 -10.68 -0.04
CA MET A 295 7.36 -11.49 -1.26
C MET A 295 8.54 -11.01 -2.10
N ALA A 296 8.71 -9.68 -2.24
CA ALA A 296 9.85 -9.08 -2.92
C ALA A 296 11.19 -9.43 -2.26
N CYS A 297 11.21 -9.55 -0.95
CA CYS A 297 12.37 -9.99 -0.18
C CYS A 297 12.57 -11.52 -0.21
N GLY A 298 11.78 -12.28 -0.97
CA GLY A 298 11.87 -13.74 -1.00
C GLY A 298 11.38 -14.42 0.28
N VAL A 299 10.36 -13.87 0.91
CA VAL A 299 9.74 -14.35 2.14
C VAL A 299 8.35 -14.88 1.86
N ALA A 300 8.05 -16.12 2.31
CA ALA A 300 6.71 -16.67 2.21
C ALA A 300 5.75 -15.93 3.16
N VAL A 301 4.47 -15.82 2.79
CA VAL A 301 3.52 -15.07 3.60
C VAL A 301 2.37 -15.95 4.11
N VAL A 302 1.86 -15.63 5.29
CA VAL A 302 0.63 -16.21 5.82
C VAL A 302 -0.31 -15.05 6.15
N GLY A 303 -1.48 -15.02 5.52
CA GLY A 303 -2.44 -13.94 5.71
C GLY A 303 -3.83 -14.46 6.06
N SER A 304 -4.60 -13.62 6.76
CA SER A 304 -6.02 -13.89 7.00
C SER A 304 -6.84 -13.69 5.72
N ASP A 305 -8.11 -14.06 5.75
CA ASP A 305 -9.06 -13.81 4.67
C ASP A 305 -9.73 -12.42 4.76
N SER A 306 -9.10 -11.46 5.46
CA SER A 306 -9.58 -10.08 5.60
C SER A 306 -9.23 -9.21 4.38
N GLY A 307 -10.20 -8.49 3.85
CA GLY A 307 -10.02 -7.48 2.80
C GLY A 307 -9.28 -8.00 1.55
N GLU A 308 -8.21 -7.32 1.17
CA GLU A 308 -7.42 -7.63 -0.04
C GLU A 308 -6.28 -8.63 0.20
N ILE A 309 -6.08 -9.12 1.42
CA ILE A 309 -5.05 -10.12 1.74
C ILE A 309 -5.15 -11.37 0.84
N PRO A 310 -6.35 -11.99 0.69
CA PRO A 310 -6.51 -13.17 -0.17
C PRO A 310 -6.19 -12.89 -1.64
N TYR A 311 -6.51 -11.69 -2.13
CA TYR A 311 -6.22 -11.30 -3.51
C TYR A 311 -4.72 -11.32 -3.78
N LEU A 312 -3.93 -10.65 -2.94
CA LEU A 312 -2.48 -10.58 -3.09
C LEU A 312 -1.81 -11.95 -2.98
N ILE A 313 -2.22 -12.77 -2.01
CA ILE A 313 -1.65 -14.12 -1.81
C ILE A 313 -1.96 -15.05 -2.98
N ARG A 314 -3.21 -15.00 -3.50
CA ARG A 314 -3.60 -15.83 -4.66
C ARG A 314 -2.91 -15.40 -5.95
N LYS A 315 -2.85 -14.09 -6.23
CA LYS A 315 -2.15 -13.56 -7.41
C LYS A 315 -0.66 -13.89 -7.38
N GLY A 316 -0.02 -13.69 -6.24
CA GLY A 316 1.41 -13.98 -6.06
C GLY A 316 1.72 -15.46 -5.89
N GLN A 317 0.74 -16.32 -5.55
CA GLN A 317 0.99 -17.71 -5.14
C GLN A 317 2.13 -17.80 -4.10
N GLY A 318 2.27 -16.74 -3.29
CA GLY A 318 3.42 -16.51 -2.42
C GLY A 318 3.21 -16.96 -0.98
N GLY A 319 2.09 -17.61 -0.66
CA GLY A 319 1.78 -17.92 0.73
C GLY A 319 0.51 -18.71 0.95
N LEU A 320 0.09 -18.78 2.22
CA LEU A 320 -1.10 -19.48 2.68
C LEU A 320 -2.12 -18.50 3.26
N ILE A 321 -3.40 -18.86 3.14
CA ILE A 321 -4.52 -18.08 3.66
C ILE A 321 -5.19 -18.87 4.77
N PHE A 322 -5.54 -18.20 5.88
CA PHE A 322 -6.33 -18.79 6.96
C PHE A 322 -7.58 -17.95 7.25
N PRO A 323 -8.66 -18.54 7.77
CA PRO A 323 -9.84 -17.77 8.17
C PRO A 323 -9.52 -16.83 9.35
N GLN A 324 -9.86 -15.56 9.24
CA GLN A 324 -9.62 -14.57 10.30
C GLN A 324 -10.25 -15.02 11.64
N ARG A 325 -9.64 -14.61 12.75
CA ARG A 325 -10.06 -14.97 14.13
C ARG A 325 -9.95 -16.46 14.46
N GLN A 326 -9.35 -17.28 13.60
CA GLN A 326 -9.13 -18.71 13.84
C GLN A 326 -7.64 -18.98 14.09
N SER A 327 -7.23 -19.00 15.37
CA SER A 327 -5.85 -19.29 15.77
C SER A 327 -5.36 -20.63 15.26
N HIS A 328 -6.21 -21.66 15.33
CA HIS A 328 -5.88 -23.00 14.84
C HIS A 328 -5.56 -23.02 13.33
N GLY A 329 -6.31 -22.26 12.52
CA GLY A 329 -6.03 -22.13 11.08
C GLY A 329 -4.68 -21.46 10.81
N LEU A 330 -4.37 -20.40 11.56
CA LEU A 330 -3.06 -19.72 11.49
C LEU A 330 -1.94 -20.65 11.96
N ALA A 331 -2.13 -21.34 13.09
CA ALA A 331 -1.16 -22.30 13.63
C ALA A 331 -0.85 -23.42 12.63
N ALA A 332 -1.88 -23.99 11.99
CA ALA A 332 -1.72 -25.02 10.96
C ALA A 332 -0.92 -24.52 9.75
N ALA A 333 -1.20 -23.29 9.28
CA ALA A 333 -0.46 -22.67 8.17
C ALA A 333 1.02 -22.43 8.53
N LEU A 334 1.29 -21.87 9.71
CA LEU A 334 2.65 -21.66 10.20
C LEU A 334 3.40 -22.98 10.37
N ARG A 335 2.79 -23.98 11.04
CA ARG A 335 3.36 -25.32 11.22
C ARG A 335 3.76 -25.95 9.89
N LYS A 336 2.87 -25.85 8.89
CA LYS A 336 3.14 -26.37 7.55
C LYS A 336 4.39 -25.77 6.93
N LEU A 337 4.54 -24.43 6.99
CA LEU A 337 5.70 -23.74 6.39
C LEU A 337 6.99 -23.89 7.18
N ILE A 338 6.91 -24.08 8.50
CA ILE A 338 8.09 -24.32 9.35
C ILE A 338 8.66 -25.73 9.11
N ILE A 339 7.78 -26.74 8.97
CA ILE A 339 8.18 -28.15 8.78
C ILE A 339 8.58 -28.42 7.32
N ASP A 340 7.84 -27.87 6.35
CA ASP A 340 8.05 -28.06 4.91
C ASP A 340 8.86 -26.89 4.32
N ALA A 341 10.17 -26.87 4.56
CA ALA A 341 11.08 -25.87 4.04
C ALA A 341 11.08 -25.79 2.48
N PRO A 342 11.00 -26.91 1.72
CA PRO A 342 10.82 -26.86 0.27
C PRO A 342 9.56 -26.09 -0.17
N LEU A 343 8.41 -26.35 0.44
CA LEU A 343 7.18 -25.61 0.16
C LEU A 343 7.32 -24.14 0.50
N CYS A 344 7.89 -23.80 1.65
CA CYS A 344 8.15 -22.42 2.05
C CYS A 344 9.00 -21.69 1.01
N GLY A 345 10.10 -22.31 0.56
CA GLY A 345 10.96 -21.78 -0.49
C GLY A 345 10.26 -21.61 -1.84
N GLN A 346 9.41 -22.56 -2.23
CA GLN A 346 8.62 -22.47 -3.47
C GLN A 346 7.65 -21.29 -3.45
N LEU A 347 6.91 -21.12 -2.35
CA LEU A 347 5.98 -20.00 -2.19
C LEU A 347 6.72 -18.65 -2.19
N ALA A 348 7.84 -18.56 -1.49
CA ALA A 348 8.68 -17.37 -1.50
C ALA A 348 9.16 -17.00 -2.91
N ALA A 349 9.61 -17.98 -3.69
CA ALA A 349 10.05 -17.77 -5.09
C ALA A 349 8.89 -17.35 -6.01
N ASN A 350 7.70 -17.93 -5.84
CA ASN A 350 6.51 -17.54 -6.60
C ASN A 350 6.12 -16.08 -6.31
N GLY A 351 6.05 -15.72 -5.02
CA GLY A 351 5.73 -14.37 -4.60
C GLY A 351 6.71 -13.34 -5.17
N ARG A 352 8.01 -13.61 -5.11
CA ARG A 352 9.05 -12.75 -5.70
C ARG A 352 8.84 -12.54 -7.21
N ARG A 353 8.63 -13.63 -7.94
CA ARG A 353 8.41 -13.58 -9.40
C ARG A 353 7.19 -12.74 -9.76
N TRP A 354 6.09 -12.90 -9.03
CA TRP A 354 4.89 -12.09 -9.24
C TRP A 354 5.15 -10.60 -9.00
N VAL A 355 5.87 -10.24 -7.92
CA VAL A 355 6.21 -8.84 -7.65
C VAL A 355 7.02 -8.25 -8.80
N GLU A 356 8.03 -8.95 -9.29
CA GLU A 356 8.86 -8.50 -10.42
C GLU A 356 8.06 -8.30 -11.71
N GLN A 357 7.12 -9.19 -11.99
CA GLN A 357 6.36 -9.20 -13.25
C GLN A 357 5.14 -8.25 -13.23
N GLU A 358 4.43 -8.12 -12.11
CA GLU A 358 3.11 -7.51 -12.08
C GLU A 358 3.04 -6.18 -11.31
N ILE A 359 3.85 -6.01 -10.25
CA ILE A 359 3.76 -4.85 -9.38
C ILE A 359 5.09 -4.12 -9.17
N SER A 360 6.13 -4.47 -9.93
CA SER A 360 7.34 -3.67 -9.95
C SER A 360 7.06 -2.26 -10.48
N LEU A 361 7.92 -1.30 -10.13
CA LEU A 361 7.85 0.06 -10.69
C LEU A 361 7.69 0.06 -12.21
N THR A 362 8.42 -0.84 -12.88
CA THR A 362 8.35 -0.98 -14.35
C THR A 362 6.98 -1.47 -14.80
N ALA A 363 6.48 -2.56 -14.20
CA ALA A 363 5.20 -3.15 -14.60
C ALA A 363 4.03 -2.18 -14.38
N VAL A 364 3.97 -1.55 -13.21
CA VAL A 364 2.91 -0.57 -12.92
C VAL A 364 3.04 0.68 -13.78
N ALA A 365 4.26 1.16 -14.09
CA ALA A 365 4.44 2.26 -15.00
C ALA A 365 3.86 1.96 -16.40
N GLN A 366 4.06 0.76 -16.93
CA GLN A 366 3.49 0.34 -18.21
C GLN A 366 1.95 0.28 -18.19
N GLN A 367 1.36 -0.21 -17.08
CA GLN A 367 -0.09 -0.19 -16.88
C GLN A 367 -0.64 1.25 -16.88
N MET A 368 0.02 2.16 -16.15
CA MET A 368 -0.37 3.58 -16.10
C MET A 368 -0.18 4.27 -17.44
N ILE A 369 0.93 4.02 -18.16
CA ILE A 369 1.17 4.54 -19.51
C ILE A 369 0.06 4.11 -20.46
N SER A 370 -0.33 2.84 -20.44
CA SER A 370 -1.44 2.32 -21.24
C SER A 370 -2.76 3.01 -20.89
N ALA A 371 -3.05 3.19 -19.58
CA ALA A 371 -4.27 3.86 -19.13
C ALA A 371 -4.33 5.33 -19.59
N PHE A 372 -3.23 6.07 -19.47
CA PHE A 372 -3.14 7.47 -19.89
C PHE A 372 -3.20 7.65 -21.40
N SER A 373 -2.61 6.73 -22.18
CA SER A 373 -2.66 6.76 -23.66
C SER A 373 -4.05 6.48 -24.22
N ASN A 374 -4.88 5.76 -23.46
CA ASN A 374 -6.24 5.38 -23.85
C ASN A 374 -7.34 6.18 -23.13
N ALA A 375 -6.99 7.27 -22.45
CA ALA A 375 -7.87 8.09 -21.62
C ALA A 375 -8.89 8.93 -22.43
#